data_b041c3b67dcb02966958bcc17a8bce75
#
_entry.id   b041c3b67dcb02966958bcc17a8bce75
#
_cell.length_a   1.000
_cell.length_b   1.000
_cell.length_c   1.000
_cell.angle_alpha   90.00
_cell.angle_beta   90.00
_cell.angle_gamma   90.00
#
_symmetry.space_group_name_H-M   'P 1'
#
loop_
_entity.id
_entity.type
_entity.pdbx_description
1 polymer ?
#
loop_
_entity_poly.entity_id
_entity_poly.type
_entity_poly.pdbx_seq_one_letter_code
_entity_poly.pdbx_strand_id
1 'polypeptide(L)'
;MIHVAANHLTKSYGKEKVIAVDDVSFSVKKGELFGLIGPDGAGKTSILRMLTTLILPDSGHAQVDGYDIEKDFKSIRKIVGYMPGRFSLYQDLTIEENLNFFATVFKTSVQENYDLIKDIYVQIEPFKTRRA
;
A
#
# COMPACT_ATOMS: atom_id res chain seq x y z
N MET A 1 6.22 15.29 -13.37
CA MET A 1 6.02 13.92 -13.87
C MET A 1 4.95 13.24 -13.02
N ILE A 2 3.94 12.69 -13.65
CA ILE A 2 2.88 11.96 -12.96
C ILE A 2 3.40 10.59 -12.53
N HIS A 3 3.25 10.29 -11.25
CA HIS A 3 3.69 9.02 -10.67
C HIS A 3 2.54 8.04 -10.45
N VAL A 4 1.36 8.55 -10.10
CA VAL A 4 0.12 7.78 -10.03
C VAL A 4 -0.94 8.48 -10.87
N ALA A 5 -1.62 7.75 -11.72
CA ALA A 5 -2.75 8.24 -12.49
C ALA A 5 -3.93 7.27 -12.35
N ALA A 6 -5.03 7.75 -11.80
CA ALA A 6 -6.30 7.02 -11.73
C ALA A 6 -7.30 7.68 -12.68
N ASN A 7 -7.97 6.87 -13.52
CA ASN A 7 -8.88 7.33 -14.54
C ASN A 7 -10.18 6.55 -14.46
N HIS A 8 -11.24 7.23 -14.06
CA HIS A 8 -12.60 6.70 -14.02
C HIS A 8 -12.72 5.38 -13.25
N LEU A 9 -12.02 5.25 -12.13
CA LEU A 9 -12.06 4.04 -11.32
C LEU A 9 -13.44 3.85 -10.70
N THR A 10 -13.97 2.65 -10.85
CA THR A 10 -15.24 2.23 -10.24
C THR A 10 -15.06 0.86 -9.62
N LYS A 11 -15.58 0.69 -8.41
CA LYS A 11 -15.56 -0.58 -7.68
C LYS A 11 -16.84 -0.76 -6.89
N SER A 12 -17.44 -1.93 -7.03
CA SER A 12 -18.61 -2.34 -6.27
C SER A 12 -18.38 -3.70 -5.61
N TYR A 13 -19.12 -3.98 -4.55
CA TYR A 13 -18.98 -5.22 -3.77
C TYR A 13 -20.34 -5.90 -3.57
N GLY A 14 -20.27 -7.22 -3.45
CA GLY A 14 -21.39 -8.07 -3.09
C GLY A 14 -22.37 -8.30 -4.23
N LYS A 15 -23.37 -9.13 -3.95
CA LYS A 15 -24.44 -9.46 -4.91
C LYS A 15 -25.33 -8.25 -5.24
N GLU A 16 -25.50 -7.35 -4.29
CA GLU A 16 -26.28 -6.13 -4.43
C GLU A 16 -25.50 -4.99 -5.12
N LYS A 17 -24.24 -5.24 -5.51
CA LYS A 17 -23.37 -4.27 -6.17
C LYS A 17 -23.32 -2.92 -5.47
N VAL A 18 -23.03 -2.93 -4.17
CA VAL A 18 -22.82 -1.70 -3.40
C VAL A 18 -21.58 -0.98 -3.93
N ILE A 19 -21.78 0.22 -4.46
CA ILE A 19 -20.70 1.02 -5.05
C ILE A 19 -19.82 1.59 -3.93
N ALA A 20 -18.56 1.21 -3.91
CA ALA A 20 -17.56 1.74 -2.99
C ALA A 20 -16.76 2.90 -3.61
N VAL A 21 -16.46 2.81 -4.90
CA VAL A 21 -15.74 3.82 -5.67
C VAL A 21 -16.53 4.07 -6.95
N ASP A 22 -16.90 5.32 -7.20
CA ASP A 22 -17.75 5.71 -8.32
C ASP A 22 -17.05 6.78 -9.17
N ASP A 23 -16.56 6.36 -10.32
CA ASP A 23 -15.99 7.23 -11.36
C ASP A 23 -14.92 8.20 -10.83
N VAL A 24 -13.94 7.68 -10.06
CA VAL A 24 -12.92 8.51 -9.42
C VAL A 24 -11.69 8.66 -10.31
N SER A 25 -11.29 9.91 -10.52
CA SER A 25 -10.08 10.25 -11.29
C SER A 25 -9.22 11.23 -10.50
N PHE A 26 -7.91 10.96 -10.44
CA PHE A 26 -6.91 11.86 -9.87
C PHE A 26 -5.51 11.49 -10.35
N SER A 27 -4.55 12.38 -10.10
CA SER A 27 -3.14 12.11 -10.36
C SER A 27 -2.27 12.58 -9.21
N VAL A 28 -1.14 11.91 -9.02
CA VAL A 28 -0.13 12.24 -8.02
C VAL A 28 1.21 12.42 -8.72
N LYS A 29 1.89 13.50 -8.43
CA LYS A 29 3.22 13.78 -8.98
C LYS A 29 4.30 13.01 -8.22
N LYS A 30 5.39 12.74 -8.89
CA LYS A 30 6.55 12.12 -8.26
C LYS A 30 7.07 12.98 -7.09
N GLY A 31 7.27 12.35 -5.93
CA GLY A 31 7.72 13.02 -4.71
C GLY A 31 6.65 13.79 -3.96
N GLU A 32 5.41 13.77 -4.43
CA GLU A 32 4.28 14.45 -3.77
C GLU A 32 3.73 13.63 -2.60
N LEU A 33 3.44 14.31 -1.50
CA LEU A 33 2.65 13.75 -0.41
C LEU A 33 1.17 14.01 -0.71
N PHE A 34 0.44 12.96 -1.02
CA PHE A 34 -0.96 13.04 -1.43
C PHE A 34 -1.88 12.36 -0.41
N GLY A 35 -3.01 12.99 -0.09
CA GLY A 35 -3.98 12.47 0.87
C GLY A 35 -5.36 12.23 0.24
N LEU A 36 -5.96 11.10 0.58
CA LEU A 36 -7.37 10.81 0.33
C LEU A 36 -8.13 11.02 1.64
N ILE A 37 -9.03 11.98 1.65
CA ILE A 37 -9.80 12.38 2.84
C ILE A 37 -11.27 12.09 2.60
N GLY A 38 -11.94 11.57 3.60
CA GLY A 38 -13.37 11.29 3.55
C GLY A 38 -13.82 10.46 4.74
N PRO A 39 -15.15 10.34 4.95
CA PRO A 39 -15.70 9.53 6.03
C PRO A 39 -15.42 8.03 5.81
N ASP A 40 -15.63 7.24 6.86
CA ASP A 40 -15.60 5.79 6.75
C ASP A 40 -16.61 5.30 5.72
N GLY A 41 -16.19 4.36 4.89
CA GLY A 41 -17.01 3.84 3.79
C GLY A 41 -17.01 4.69 2.51
N ALA A 42 -16.20 5.76 2.44
CA ALA A 42 -16.11 6.61 1.24
C ALA A 42 -15.29 5.96 0.08
N GLY A 43 -14.70 4.79 0.28
CA GLY A 43 -13.95 4.08 -0.75
C GLY A 43 -12.43 4.30 -0.74
N LYS A 44 -11.88 5.04 0.23
CA LYS A 44 -10.43 5.31 0.34
C LYS A 44 -9.59 4.02 0.32
N THR A 45 -9.95 3.05 1.15
CA THR A 45 -9.25 1.77 1.22
C THR A 45 -9.34 0.99 -0.10
N SER A 46 -10.49 1.01 -0.75
CA SER A 46 -10.67 0.36 -2.06
C SER A 46 -9.77 0.98 -3.13
N ILE A 47 -9.65 2.30 -3.15
CA ILE A 47 -8.73 2.99 -4.07
C ILE A 47 -7.29 2.55 -3.82
N LEU A 48 -6.83 2.59 -2.57
CA LEU A 48 -5.46 2.16 -2.23
C LEU A 48 -5.21 0.69 -2.58
N ARG A 49 -6.18 -0.19 -2.35
CA ARG A 49 -6.07 -1.61 -2.73
C ARG A 49 -6.02 -1.81 -4.24
N MET A 50 -6.73 -1.03 -5.02
CA MET A 50 -6.63 -1.08 -6.49
C MET A 50 -5.26 -0.61 -6.98
N LEU A 51 -4.75 0.51 -6.46
CA LEU A 51 -3.44 1.04 -6.82
C LEU A 51 -2.28 0.12 -6.43
N THR A 52 -2.42 -0.63 -5.34
CA THR A 52 -1.43 -1.60 -4.89
C THR A 52 -1.67 -3.01 -5.43
N THR A 53 -2.57 -3.16 -6.37
CA THR A 53 -2.86 -4.42 -7.08
C THR A 53 -3.47 -5.53 -6.24
N LEU A 54 -4.06 -5.21 -5.09
CA LEU A 54 -4.71 -6.19 -4.22
C LEU A 54 -6.11 -6.57 -4.70
N ILE A 55 -6.80 -5.65 -5.37
CA ILE A 55 -8.10 -5.88 -5.99
C ILE A 55 -8.13 -5.24 -7.38
N LEU A 56 -8.99 -5.75 -8.24
CA LEU A 56 -9.21 -5.20 -9.59
C LEU A 56 -10.36 -4.19 -9.58
N PRO A 57 -10.28 -3.10 -10.37
CA PRO A 57 -11.44 -2.25 -10.61
C PRO A 57 -12.51 -2.99 -11.44
N ASP A 58 -13.76 -2.58 -11.29
CA ASP A 58 -14.84 -3.06 -12.16
C ASP A 58 -14.80 -2.34 -13.50
N SER A 59 -14.43 -1.06 -13.49
CA SER A 59 -14.18 -0.26 -14.68
C SER A 59 -13.17 0.85 -14.39
N GLY A 60 -12.73 1.52 -15.45
CA GLY A 60 -11.63 2.47 -15.37
C GLY A 60 -10.27 1.79 -15.39
N HIS A 61 -9.23 2.58 -15.25
CA HIS A 61 -7.86 2.10 -15.24
C HIS A 61 -6.96 3.00 -14.40
N ALA A 62 -5.82 2.48 -13.99
CA ALA A 62 -4.83 3.27 -13.28
C ALA A 62 -3.42 2.82 -13.62
N GLN A 63 -2.47 3.71 -13.40
CA GLN A 63 -1.05 3.46 -13.55
C GLN A 63 -0.28 3.92 -12.32
N VAL A 64 0.73 3.16 -11.94
CA VAL A 64 1.67 3.49 -10.88
C VAL A 64 3.08 3.41 -11.45
N ASP A 65 3.79 4.52 -11.43
CA ASP A 65 5.13 4.66 -12.05
C ASP A 65 5.16 4.19 -13.51
N GLY A 66 4.12 4.51 -14.27
CA GLY A 66 3.97 4.10 -15.67
C GLY A 66 3.50 2.66 -15.88
N TYR A 67 3.39 1.86 -14.82
CA TYR A 67 2.90 0.48 -14.89
C TYR A 67 1.39 0.40 -14.73
N ASP A 68 0.75 -0.38 -15.59
CA ASP A 68 -0.69 -0.65 -15.52
C ASP A 68 -1.02 -1.57 -14.33
N ILE A 69 -2.02 -1.22 -13.52
CA ILE A 69 -2.38 -1.98 -12.31
C ILE A 69 -2.88 -3.40 -12.59
N GLU A 70 -3.37 -3.68 -13.77
CA GLU A 70 -3.85 -5.02 -14.15
C GLU A 70 -2.77 -5.82 -14.86
N LYS A 71 -2.14 -5.23 -15.88
CA LYS A 71 -1.18 -5.93 -16.75
C LYS A 71 0.18 -6.09 -16.09
N ASP A 72 0.64 -5.04 -15.40
CA ASP A 72 1.99 -4.94 -14.84
C ASP A 72 2.03 -5.11 -13.32
N PHE A 73 1.03 -5.79 -12.74
CA PHE A 73 0.89 -5.91 -11.29
C PHE A 73 2.16 -6.45 -10.59
N LYS A 74 2.91 -7.34 -11.24
CA LYS A 74 4.16 -7.87 -10.69
C LYS A 74 5.24 -6.80 -10.55
N SER A 75 5.31 -5.87 -11.50
CA SER A 75 6.26 -4.75 -11.47
C SER A 75 5.87 -3.75 -10.37
N ILE A 76 4.59 -3.43 -10.26
CA ILE A 76 4.07 -2.54 -9.21
C ILE A 76 4.38 -3.11 -7.82
N ARG A 77 4.14 -4.40 -7.59
CA ARG A 77 4.40 -5.06 -6.29
C ARG A 77 5.86 -5.02 -5.84
N LYS A 78 6.79 -4.78 -6.76
CA LYS A 78 8.21 -4.64 -6.42
C LYS A 78 8.59 -3.23 -5.96
N ILE A 79 7.79 -2.24 -6.27
CA ILE A 79 8.10 -0.82 -6.03
C ILE A 79 7.18 -0.13 -5.04
N VAL A 80 6.09 -0.77 -4.62
CA VAL A 80 5.14 -0.22 -3.66
C VAL A 80 5.24 -0.89 -2.31
N GLY A 81 4.99 -0.11 -1.24
CA GLY A 81 4.69 -0.60 0.09
C GLY A 81 3.23 -0.31 0.43
N TYR A 82 2.57 -1.22 1.10
CA TYR A 82 1.19 -1.04 1.54
C TYR A 82 1.07 -1.28 3.04
N MET A 83 0.55 -0.28 3.74
CA MET A 83 0.25 -0.38 5.17
C MET A 83 -1.27 -0.38 5.35
N PRO A 84 -1.89 -1.53 5.66
CA PRO A 84 -3.33 -1.60 5.89
C PRO A 84 -3.73 -0.87 7.18
N GLY A 85 -4.98 -0.43 7.24
CA GLY A 85 -5.54 0.22 8.43
C GLY A 85 -5.78 -0.73 9.60
N ARG A 86 -5.63 -2.04 9.39
CA ARG A 86 -5.70 -3.07 10.44
C ARG A 86 -4.31 -3.55 10.81
N PHE A 87 -4.15 -3.98 12.07
CA PHE A 87 -2.90 -4.61 12.51
C PHE A 87 -2.59 -5.83 11.63
N SER A 88 -1.44 -5.83 11.00
CA SER A 88 -1.04 -6.82 9.99
C SER A 88 0.26 -7.54 10.31
N LEU A 89 0.88 -7.24 11.44
CA LEU A 89 2.09 -7.92 11.88
C LEU A 89 1.73 -9.25 12.56
N TYR A 90 2.70 -10.16 12.61
CA TYR A 90 2.57 -11.42 13.34
C TYR A 90 2.68 -11.15 14.85
N GLN A 91 1.56 -11.27 15.55
CA GLN A 91 1.47 -10.95 16.99
C GLN A 91 2.25 -11.91 17.88
N ASP A 92 2.48 -13.12 17.42
CA ASP A 92 3.27 -14.13 18.12
C ASP A 92 4.78 -13.91 18.00
N LEU A 93 5.20 -13.10 17.06
CA LEU A 93 6.58 -12.74 16.82
C LEU A 93 6.95 -11.42 17.50
N THR A 94 8.23 -11.27 17.83
CA THR A 94 8.77 -9.99 18.29
C THR A 94 8.82 -8.97 17.16
N ILE A 95 9.04 -7.71 17.50
CA ILE A 95 9.21 -6.64 16.51
C ILE A 95 10.40 -6.97 15.58
N GLU A 96 11.53 -7.42 16.15
CA GLU A 96 12.71 -7.80 15.38
C GLU A 96 12.45 -8.97 14.44
N GLU A 97 11.75 -10.00 14.90
CA GLU A 97 11.37 -11.16 14.07
C GLU A 97 10.45 -10.76 12.92
N ASN A 98 9.48 -9.88 13.18
CA ASN A 98 8.62 -9.32 12.11
C ASN A 98 9.45 -8.56 11.07
N LEU A 99 10.34 -7.67 11.49
CA LEU A 99 11.20 -6.90 10.58
C LEU A 99 12.08 -7.82 9.73
N ASN A 100 12.71 -8.82 10.33
CA ASN A 100 13.56 -9.76 9.62
C ASN A 100 12.76 -10.65 8.66
N PHE A 101 11.56 -11.06 9.04
CA PHE A 101 10.67 -11.82 8.15
C PHE A 101 10.33 -11.02 6.88
N PHE A 102 9.86 -9.79 7.03
CA PHE A 102 9.52 -8.95 5.87
C PHE A 102 10.74 -8.57 5.04
N ALA A 103 11.88 -8.29 5.68
CA ALA A 103 13.13 -8.04 4.96
C ALA A 103 13.52 -9.25 4.09
N THR A 104 13.40 -10.45 4.61
CA THR A 104 13.67 -11.70 3.87
C THR A 104 12.71 -11.88 2.70
N VAL A 105 11.43 -11.62 2.88
CA VAL A 105 10.42 -11.68 1.81
C VAL A 105 10.76 -10.74 0.66
N PHE A 106 11.25 -9.55 0.97
CA PHE A 106 11.68 -8.55 -0.02
C PHE A 106 13.16 -8.72 -0.46
N LYS A 107 13.81 -9.81 -0.06
CA LYS A 107 15.21 -10.12 -0.43
C LYS A 107 16.21 -9.04 -0.03
N THR A 108 16.06 -8.51 1.17
CA THR A 108 16.91 -7.49 1.77
C THR A 108 17.15 -7.81 3.24
N SER A 109 17.81 -6.92 3.98
CA SER A 109 18.00 -6.99 5.42
C SER A 109 17.68 -5.65 6.08
N VAL A 110 17.44 -5.68 7.39
CA VAL A 110 17.27 -4.46 8.19
C VAL A 110 18.53 -3.60 8.16
N GLN A 111 19.71 -4.23 8.20
CA GLN A 111 21.01 -3.53 8.16
C GLN A 111 21.22 -2.77 6.85
N GLU A 112 20.88 -3.36 5.71
CA GLU A 112 21.01 -2.71 4.41
C GLU A 112 20.15 -1.45 4.30
N ASN A 113 19.04 -1.40 5.02
CA ASN A 113 18.09 -0.29 5.01
C ASN A 113 18.16 0.58 6.27
N TYR A 114 19.14 0.34 7.16
CA TYR A 114 19.22 1.03 8.45
C TYR A 114 19.26 2.55 8.31
N ASP A 115 20.06 3.08 7.39
CA ASP A 115 20.16 4.52 7.18
C ASP A 115 18.86 5.17 6.72
N LEU A 116 18.02 4.40 6.05
CA LEU A 116 16.71 4.86 5.58
C LEU A 116 15.68 4.96 6.71
N ILE A 117 15.76 4.09 7.71
CA ILE A 117 14.76 3.93 8.75
C ILE A 117 15.23 4.39 10.14
N LYS A 118 16.52 4.71 10.31
CA LYS A 118 17.14 4.95 11.61
C LYS A 118 16.41 5.96 12.50
N ASP A 119 15.92 7.04 11.94
CA ASP A 119 15.28 8.12 12.70
C ASP A 119 14.00 7.67 13.42
N ILE A 120 13.32 6.66 12.86
CA ILE A 120 12.14 6.03 13.46
C ILE A 120 12.55 4.77 14.22
N TYR A 121 13.45 3.96 13.65
CA TYR A 121 13.86 2.68 14.22
C TYR A 121 14.52 2.80 15.59
N VAL A 122 15.32 3.85 15.83
CA VAL A 122 15.96 4.07 17.14
C VAL A 122 14.94 4.22 18.28
N GLN A 123 13.73 4.64 18.00
CA GLN A 123 12.65 4.72 18.98
C GLN A 123 12.06 3.36 19.33
N ILE A 124 12.14 2.42 18.42
CA ILE A 124 11.57 1.06 18.54
C ILE A 124 12.63 0.06 19.01
N GLU A 125 13.89 0.29 18.66
CA GLU A 125 15.01 -0.62 18.91
C GLU A 125 15.11 -1.11 20.37
N PRO A 126 14.91 -0.26 21.41
CA PRO A 126 14.92 -0.73 22.80
C PRO A 126 13.84 -1.77 23.12
N PHE A 127 12.81 -1.86 22.30
CA PHE A 127 11.65 -2.75 22.46
C PHE A 127 11.61 -3.89 21.44
N LYS A 128 12.65 -4.05 20.62
CA LYS A 128 12.67 -5.00 19.49
C LYS A 128 12.45 -6.46 19.86
N THR A 129 12.71 -6.82 21.11
CA THR A 129 12.49 -8.18 21.63
C THR A 129 11.09 -8.39 22.20
N ARG A 130 10.24 -7.38 22.23
CA ARG A 130 8.84 -7.47 22.64
C ARG A 130 7.99 -7.98 21.47
N ARG A 131 6.90 -8.66 21.80
CA ARG A 131 5.89 -9.05 20.81
C ARG A 131 5.25 -7.83 20.16
N ALA A 132 4.97 -7.97 18.89
CA ALA A 132 4.31 -6.92 18.13
C ALA A 132 2.84 -6.71 18.55
#